data_a96761e1a6dfd6489ca3fcb8d987f94e
#
_entry.id   a96761e1a6dfd6489ca3fcb8d987f94e
#
_cell.length_a   1.000
_cell.length_b   1.000
_cell.length_c   1.000
_cell.angle_alpha   90.00
_cell.angle_beta   90.00
_cell.angle_gamma   90.00
#
_symmetry.space_group_name_H-M   'P 1'
#
loop_
_entity.id
_entity.type
_entity.pdbx_description
1 polymer ?
#
loop_
_entity_poly.entity_id
_entity_poly.type
_entity_poly.pdbx_seq_one_letter_code
_entity_poly.pdbx_strand_id
1 'polypeptide(L)'
;MPDEMREYENQEMEGNESPVPQEDEERSVEGIQKEQAPAMEEPAAPAIPAQPSAHRSRATQTAARRTSVVAIGAQLQAETEAEKNQNALLDLVESMKSRRVLSGTIQGVERPENSPSHSMAVLYHGDFKVVIPAEEMIDLPEDLHGLPKSEVLFSMVNRRMGAEVDYVVKGVDQESGLAAASRLEAMAIKRREYYTGAGRDGNNLLYEGVCAEACVVSVLRGGIFVELFGVETYIPLRELNYQRMLDATGAYQPGQRVVVKLLEIHRADRDHIQVAASVKQASANPYEKALRRYSVGNRYVGTVSMVDTTGVFVALDGGVDCLCSYPPRGRPPRGARVTVRILGINHETNRIWGVITHASMPH
;
A
#
# COMPACT_ATOMS: atom_id res chain seq x y z
N MET A 1 41.36 22.13 -35.20
CA MET A 1 42.77 21.82 -34.99
C MET A 1 43.05 21.98 -33.50
N PRO A 2 43.75 21.05 -32.79
CA PRO A 2 43.66 19.59 -32.84
C PRO A 2 43.09 19.04 -31.52
N ASP A 3 42.48 17.87 -31.55
CA ASP A 3 43.00 16.54 -31.18
C ASP A 3 43.71 16.45 -29.82
N GLU A 4 43.04 15.78 -28.89
CA GLU A 4 43.70 14.87 -27.93
C GLU A 4 42.71 13.82 -27.48
N MET A 5 42.82 12.67 -28.17
CA MET A 5 42.40 11.36 -27.66
C MET A 5 43.21 11.00 -26.42
N ARG A 6 42.55 10.48 -25.42
CA ARG A 6 43.19 9.63 -24.41
C ARG A 6 42.34 8.38 -24.19
N GLU A 7 42.87 7.32 -24.74
CA GLU A 7 42.64 5.94 -24.40
C GLU A 7 42.90 5.74 -22.91
N TYR A 8 42.00 5.06 -22.25
CA TYR A 8 42.32 4.34 -21.00
C TYR A 8 42.04 2.85 -21.25
N GLU A 9 43.15 2.14 -21.21
CA GLU A 9 43.36 0.71 -21.34
C GLU A 9 42.50 -0.09 -20.37
N ASN A 10 42.04 -1.20 -20.88
CA ASN A 10 41.61 -2.41 -20.17
C ASN A 10 42.69 -2.89 -19.20
N GLN A 11 42.32 -3.14 -17.99
CA GLN A 11 43.02 -4.11 -17.14
C GLN A 11 42.01 -5.15 -16.66
N GLU A 12 42.13 -6.30 -17.26
CA GLU A 12 41.72 -7.61 -16.76
C GLU A 12 42.39 -7.85 -15.41
N MET A 13 41.63 -8.25 -14.43
CA MET A 13 42.17 -8.94 -13.25
C MET A 13 41.34 -10.18 -13.01
N GLU A 14 42.02 -11.28 -13.29
CA GLU A 14 41.61 -12.66 -13.02
C GLU A 14 41.38 -12.93 -11.53
N GLY A 15 40.42 -13.78 -11.30
CA GLY A 15 40.51 -14.94 -10.41
C GLY A 15 40.65 -14.72 -8.90
N ASN A 16 39.61 -15.03 -8.17
CA ASN A 16 39.78 -15.77 -6.93
C ASN A 16 38.53 -16.64 -6.65
N GLU A 17 38.61 -17.87 -7.10
CA GLU A 17 37.83 -19.00 -6.59
C GLU A 17 38.35 -19.33 -5.17
N SER A 18 37.45 -19.50 -4.24
CA SER A 18 37.72 -20.27 -3.02
C SER A 18 36.43 -20.91 -2.50
N PRO A 19 36.54 -22.08 -1.87
CA PRO A 19 35.69 -23.21 -2.19
C PRO A 19 34.54 -23.45 -1.21
N VAL A 20 33.56 -24.19 -1.75
CA VAL A 20 32.47 -24.88 -1.06
C VAL A 20 33.03 -25.93 -0.10
N PRO A 21 32.50 -26.10 1.11
CA PRO A 21 32.55 -27.37 1.82
C PRO A 21 31.26 -28.14 1.59
N GLN A 22 31.40 -29.31 0.98
CA GLN A 22 30.46 -30.42 1.02
C GLN A 22 30.68 -31.23 2.29
N GLU A 23 29.56 -31.89 2.68
CA GLU A 23 29.49 -33.18 3.41
C GLU A 23 29.84 -33.14 4.91
N ASP A 24 29.13 -33.79 5.79
CA ASP A 24 28.48 -35.11 5.94
C ASP A 24 27.67 -35.07 7.22
N GLU A 25 26.72 -35.79 7.51
CA GLU A 25 26.38 -37.20 7.61
C GLU A 25 25.05 -37.35 8.40
N GLU A 26 24.36 -38.37 8.02
CA GLU A 26 23.23 -39.00 8.70
C GLU A 26 23.52 -39.33 10.18
N ARG A 27 22.58 -39.03 11.04
CA ARG A 27 22.39 -39.82 12.26
C ARG A 27 20.94 -39.90 12.70
N SER A 28 20.34 -40.99 12.41
CA SER A 28 19.19 -41.58 13.09
C SER A 28 19.43 -41.66 14.61
N VAL A 29 18.45 -41.32 15.42
CA VAL A 29 18.14 -42.00 16.68
C VAL A 29 16.67 -41.75 17.07
N GLU A 30 16.01 -42.84 17.25
CA GLU A 30 14.80 -43.19 17.96
C GLU A 30 14.37 -42.33 19.16
N GLY A 31 13.07 -42.21 19.28
CA GLY A 31 12.31 -42.53 20.48
C GLY A 31 12.26 -41.49 21.58
N ILE A 32 11.15 -40.78 21.72
CA ILE A 32 10.60 -40.43 23.04
C ILE A 32 9.06 -40.32 22.94
N GLN A 33 8.47 -41.23 23.58
CA GLN A 33 7.24 -41.36 24.34
C GLN A 33 6.20 -40.24 24.31
N LYS A 34 4.99 -40.68 24.05
CA LYS A 34 3.70 -40.07 24.35
C LYS A 34 3.60 -39.69 25.82
N GLU A 35 3.34 -38.46 26.11
CA GLU A 35 2.83 -38.03 27.41
C GLU A 35 1.41 -37.48 27.23
N GLN A 36 0.48 -38.11 27.90
CA GLN A 36 -0.94 -37.84 27.94
C GLN A 36 -1.18 -36.59 28.79
N ALA A 37 -1.92 -35.65 28.28
CA ALA A 37 -2.51 -34.57 29.06
C ALA A 37 -3.76 -35.04 29.78
N PRO A 38 -4.02 -34.63 31.03
CA PRO A 38 -5.19 -35.05 31.80
C PRO A 38 -6.42 -34.22 31.38
N ALA A 39 -7.53 -34.97 31.31
CA ALA A 39 -8.89 -34.44 31.16
C ALA A 39 -9.27 -33.61 32.39
N MET A 40 -9.84 -32.42 32.15
CA MET A 40 -10.58 -31.67 33.17
C MET A 40 -12.07 -31.74 32.89
N GLU A 41 -12.77 -32.16 33.93
CA GLU A 41 -14.21 -32.40 34.06
C GLU A 41 -15.06 -31.17 33.79
N GLU A 42 -16.16 -31.38 33.07
CA GLU A 42 -17.32 -30.48 33.05
C GLU A 42 -18.10 -30.57 34.37
N PRO A 43 -18.62 -29.46 34.92
CA PRO A 43 -19.68 -29.52 35.91
C PRO A 43 -21.06 -29.45 35.28
N ALA A 44 -21.88 -30.36 35.72
CA ALA A 44 -23.27 -30.63 35.37
C ALA A 44 -24.24 -29.48 35.55
N ALA A 45 -25.20 -29.39 34.60
CA ALA A 45 -26.39 -28.58 34.67
C ALA A 45 -27.48 -29.14 35.60
N PRO A 46 -28.30 -28.32 36.26
CA PRO A 46 -29.47 -28.82 37.00
C PRO A 46 -30.70 -28.91 36.12
N ALA A 47 -31.47 -29.98 36.39
CA ALA A 47 -32.66 -30.40 35.72
C ALA A 47 -33.89 -29.51 35.96
N ILE A 48 -34.73 -29.40 34.94
CA ILE A 48 -36.07 -28.79 34.94
C ILE A 48 -37.13 -29.88 34.93
N PRO A 49 -38.24 -29.76 35.65
CA PRO A 49 -39.34 -30.71 35.56
C PRO A 49 -40.35 -30.38 34.46
N ALA A 50 -40.94 -31.46 33.96
CA ALA A 50 -41.81 -31.52 32.82
C ALA A 50 -43.31 -31.35 33.15
N GLN A 51 -44.04 -30.89 32.12
CA GLN A 51 -45.38 -31.27 31.61
C GLN A 51 -46.65 -30.65 32.24
N PRO A 52 -47.88 -30.74 31.58
CA PRO A 52 -48.27 -31.52 30.40
C PRO A 52 -49.24 -30.84 29.36
N SER A 53 -49.24 -31.48 28.20
CA SER A 53 -50.34 -31.89 27.27
C SER A 53 -51.54 -30.99 26.97
N ALA A 54 -51.94 -30.81 25.71
CA ALA A 54 -52.95 -31.59 24.98
C ALA A 54 -53.43 -30.96 23.66
N HIS A 55 -53.55 -31.80 22.66
CA HIS A 55 -54.55 -32.01 21.65
C HIS A 55 -54.64 -31.21 20.32
N ARG A 56 -54.47 -32.00 19.27
CA ARG A 56 -55.30 -32.18 18.01
C ARG A 56 -55.32 -31.03 17.01
N SER A 57 -54.94 -31.23 15.87
CA SER A 57 -55.11 -32.14 14.74
C SER A 57 -55.29 -31.32 13.43
N ARG A 58 -54.64 -31.82 12.36
CA ARG A 58 -55.12 -31.84 10.98
C ARG A 58 -54.92 -30.58 10.14
N ALA A 59 -53.98 -30.62 9.25
CA ALA A 59 -54.19 -30.64 7.80
C ALA A 59 -52.87 -30.41 7.08
N THR A 60 -52.53 -31.37 6.27
CA THR A 60 -51.55 -31.41 5.19
C THR A 60 -51.68 -30.19 4.29
N GLN A 61 -50.66 -29.39 4.24
CA GLN A 61 -50.27 -28.62 3.03
C GLN A 61 -48.77 -28.49 3.05
N THR A 62 -48.13 -29.13 2.10
CA THR A 62 -46.73 -28.95 1.72
C THR A 62 -46.56 -27.53 1.21
N ALA A 63 -46.27 -26.62 2.16
CA ALA A 63 -45.75 -25.31 1.84
C ALA A 63 -44.23 -25.37 2.07
N ALA A 64 -43.48 -25.09 1.02
CA ALA A 64 -42.06 -24.91 1.09
C ALA A 64 -41.72 -24.03 2.32
N ARG A 65 -40.93 -24.57 3.24
CA ARG A 65 -40.41 -23.84 4.39
C ARG A 65 -39.57 -22.67 3.86
N ARG A 66 -40.19 -21.49 3.78
CA ARG A 66 -39.41 -20.25 3.75
C ARG A 66 -38.69 -20.21 5.07
N THR A 67 -37.37 -20.37 5.04
CA THR A 67 -36.48 -20.08 6.17
C THR A 67 -36.61 -18.59 6.48
N SER A 68 -37.42 -18.26 7.48
CA SER A 68 -37.51 -16.88 7.97
C SER A 68 -36.22 -16.56 8.71
N VAL A 69 -35.37 -15.73 8.12
CA VAL A 69 -34.22 -15.16 8.78
C VAL A 69 -34.70 -14.08 9.75
N VAL A 70 -34.41 -14.23 11.04
CA VAL A 70 -34.71 -13.21 12.04
C VAL A 70 -33.60 -12.16 12.01
N ALA A 71 -33.90 -10.98 11.47
CA ALA A 71 -32.96 -9.86 11.43
C ALA A 71 -32.92 -9.13 12.78
N ILE A 72 -31.72 -8.88 13.30
CA ILE A 72 -31.46 -8.09 14.51
C ILE A 72 -31.33 -6.61 14.13
N GLY A 73 -32.42 -5.98 13.76
CA GLY A 73 -32.49 -4.57 13.41
C GLY A 73 -33.22 -4.31 12.10
N ALA A 74 -34.08 -3.32 12.09
CA ALA A 74 -35.00 -3.01 10.99
C ALA A 74 -34.37 -2.48 9.69
N GLN A 75 -33.05 -2.45 9.57
CA GLN A 75 -32.32 -1.88 8.41
C GLN A 75 -31.28 -2.78 7.75
N LEU A 76 -31.06 -3.99 8.23
CA LEU A 76 -30.13 -4.95 7.64
C LEU A 76 -30.92 -6.19 7.26
N GLN A 77 -31.47 -6.22 6.07
CA GLN A 77 -31.87 -7.49 5.44
C GLN A 77 -30.55 -8.24 5.18
N ALA A 78 -30.36 -9.37 5.87
CA ALA A 78 -29.27 -10.28 5.55
C ALA A 78 -29.52 -10.83 4.14
N GLU A 79 -28.79 -10.33 3.16
CA GLU A 79 -28.85 -10.83 1.78
C GLU A 79 -28.38 -12.28 1.78
N THR A 80 -29.12 -13.12 1.09
CA THR A 80 -28.71 -14.50 0.83
C THR A 80 -27.53 -14.50 -0.16
N GLU A 81 -26.71 -15.56 -0.14
CA GLU A 81 -25.60 -15.68 -1.11
C GLU A 81 -26.08 -15.61 -2.56
N ALA A 82 -27.25 -16.17 -2.86
CA ALA A 82 -27.85 -16.08 -4.18
C ALA A 82 -28.23 -14.63 -4.57
N GLU A 83 -28.73 -13.84 -3.63
CA GLU A 83 -29.02 -12.43 -3.86
C GLU A 83 -27.76 -11.60 -4.06
N LYS A 84 -26.71 -11.87 -3.29
CA LYS A 84 -25.38 -11.22 -3.47
C LYS A 84 -24.80 -11.49 -4.85
N ASN A 85 -24.88 -12.75 -5.31
CA ASN A 85 -24.39 -13.11 -6.64
C ASN A 85 -25.21 -12.50 -7.76
N GLN A 86 -26.53 -12.41 -7.59
CA GLN A 86 -27.39 -11.73 -8.53
C GLN A 86 -27.10 -10.22 -8.58
N ASN A 87 -26.87 -9.58 -7.44
CA ASN A 87 -26.50 -8.18 -7.36
C ASN A 87 -25.10 -7.93 -7.98
N ALA A 88 -24.14 -8.82 -7.72
CA ALA A 88 -22.82 -8.75 -8.35
C ALA A 88 -22.89 -8.85 -9.87
N LEU A 89 -23.71 -9.76 -10.41
CA LEU A 89 -23.94 -9.86 -11.85
C LEU A 89 -24.57 -8.59 -12.42
N LEU A 90 -25.57 -8.04 -11.73
CA LEU A 90 -26.22 -6.78 -12.16
C LEU A 90 -25.21 -5.62 -12.19
N ASP A 91 -24.35 -5.49 -11.18
CA ASP A 91 -23.29 -4.48 -11.14
C ASP A 91 -22.30 -4.63 -12.30
N LEU A 92 -21.87 -5.86 -12.62
CA LEU A 92 -20.98 -6.13 -13.75
C LEU A 92 -21.63 -5.80 -15.09
N VAL A 93 -22.89 -6.20 -15.29
CA VAL A 93 -23.65 -5.90 -16.51
C VAL A 93 -23.93 -4.40 -16.64
N GLU A 94 -24.25 -3.72 -15.54
CA GLU A 94 -24.44 -2.26 -15.55
C GLU A 94 -23.14 -1.55 -15.89
N SER A 95 -22.01 -1.95 -15.28
CA SER A 95 -20.68 -1.42 -15.62
C SER A 95 -20.38 -1.57 -17.12
N MET A 96 -20.64 -2.75 -17.69
CA MET A 96 -20.42 -3.02 -19.12
C MET A 96 -21.26 -2.11 -20.01
N LYS A 97 -22.55 -1.87 -19.66
CA LYS A 97 -23.49 -1.08 -20.49
C LYS A 97 -23.31 0.42 -20.31
N SER A 98 -23.17 0.88 -19.08
CA SER A 98 -23.15 2.32 -18.73
C SER A 98 -21.74 2.87 -18.54
N ARG A 99 -20.70 2.02 -18.58
CA ARG A 99 -19.30 2.34 -18.22
C ARG A 99 -19.18 2.84 -16.79
N ARG A 100 -20.04 2.35 -15.90
CA ARG A 100 -19.94 2.63 -14.48
C ARG A 100 -18.65 2.04 -13.94
N VAL A 101 -17.87 2.86 -13.24
CA VAL A 101 -16.62 2.45 -12.60
C VAL A 101 -16.95 1.62 -11.36
N LEU A 102 -16.35 0.45 -11.28
CA LEU A 102 -16.36 -0.44 -10.12
C LEU A 102 -14.97 -0.45 -9.49
N SER A 103 -14.89 -0.83 -8.23
CA SER A 103 -13.62 -0.95 -7.48
C SER A 103 -13.45 -2.38 -6.96
N GLY A 104 -12.21 -2.84 -6.90
CA GLY A 104 -11.90 -4.16 -6.36
C GLY A 104 -10.43 -4.29 -6.00
N THR A 105 -10.11 -5.26 -5.14
CA THR A 105 -8.73 -5.52 -4.70
C THR A 105 -8.07 -6.59 -5.57
N ILE A 106 -6.87 -6.35 -6.04
CA ILE A 106 -6.07 -7.34 -6.79
C ILE A 106 -5.67 -8.46 -5.84
N GLN A 107 -6.15 -9.67 -6.12
CA GLN A 107 -5.87 -10.85 -5.29
C GLN A 107 -4.78 -11.75 -5.87
N GLY A 108 -4.52 -11.64 -7.18
CA GLY A 108 -3.53 -12.46 -7.85
C GLY A 108 -3.09 -11.91 -9.19
N VAL A 109 -2.04 -12.50 -9.72
CA VAL A 109 -1.55 -12.25 -11.07
C VAL A 109 -1.38 -13.60 -11.76
N GLU A 110 -2.03 -13.79 -12.91
CA GLU A 110 -1.99 -15.02 -13.67
C GLU A 110 -1.30 -14.82 -15.01
N ARG A 111 -0.59 -15.85 -15.45
CA ARG A 111 -0.07 -15.99 -16.82
C ARG A 111 -0.70 -17.22 -17.44
N PRO A 112 -1.50 -17.08 -18.50
CA PRO A 112 -2.08 -18.24 -19.19
C PRO A 112 -0.99 -19.12 -19.77
N GLU A 113 -1.11 -20.44 -19.62
CA GLU A 113 -0.12 -21.41 -20.15
C GLU A 113 0.03 -21.30 -21.67
N ASN A 114 -1.07 -21.00 -22.37
CA ASN A 114 -1.10 -20.84 -23.81
C ASN A 114 -0.48 -19.53 -24.33
N SER A 115 -0.24 -18.57 -23.44
CA SER A 115 0.27 -17.23 -23.79
C SER A 115 1.07 -16.64 -22.62
N PRO A 116 2.26 -17.18 -22.33
CA PRO A 116 3.06 -16.77 -21.17
C PRO A 116 3.56 -15.30 -21.26
N SER A 117 3.47 -14.69 -22.43
CA SER A 117 3.76 -13.28 -22.64
C SER A 117 2.64 -12.34 -22.13
N HIS A 118 1.42 -12.86 -21.94
CA HIS A 118 0.28 -12.09 -21.46
C HIS A 118 0.06 -12.38 -19.98
N SER A 119 0.13 -11.35 -19.17
CA SER A 119 -0.20 -11.42 -17.74
C SER A 119 -1.52 -10.71 -17.47
N MET A 120 -2.25 -11.17 -16.46
CA MET A 120 -3.54 -10.61 -16.08
C MET A 120 -3.60 -10.42 -14.57
N ALA A 121 -4.12 -9.28 -14.14
CA ALA A 121 -4.53 -9.09 -12.75
C ALA A 121 -5.87 -9.80 -12.51
N VAL A 122 -6.01 -10.44 -11.37
CA VAL A 122 -7.21 -11.16 -10.95
C VAL A 122 -7.78 -10.50 -9.70
N LEU A 123 -9.06 -10.21 -9.75
CA LEU A 123 -9.86 -9.73 -8.63
C LEU A 123 -11.21 -10.43 -8.66
N TYR A 124 -11.98 -10.30 -7.58
CA TYR A 124 -13.31 -10.92 -7.50
C TYR A 124 -14.36 -9.86 -7.20
N HIS A 125 -15.51 -10.01 -7.85
CA HIS A 125 -16.71 -9.22 -7.60
C HIS A 125 -17.88 -10.17 -7.31
N GLY A 126 -18.22 -10.33 -6.03
CA GLY A 126 -18.98 -11.49 -5.57
C GLY A 126 -18.25 -12.78 -5.93
N ASP A 127 -18.94 -13.73 -6.54
CA ASP A 127 -18.35 -15.00 -7.00
C ASP A 127 -17.73 -14.91 -8.41
N PHE A 128 -17.85 -13.76 -9.08
CA PHE A 128 -17.31 -13.58 -10.42
C PHE A 128 -15.81 -13.26 -10.37
N LYS A 129 -15.04 -14.03 -11.14
CA LYS A 129 -13.62 -13.75 -11.36
C LYS A 129 -13.49 -12.65 -12.41
N VAL A 130 -12.96 -11.51 -12.02
CA VAL A 130 -12.68 -10.39 -12.92
C VAL A 130 -11.21 -10.41 -13.30
N VAL A 131 -10.92 -10.40 -14.60
CA VAL A 131 -9.56 -10.40 -15.14
C VAL A 131 -9.30 -9.09 -15.88
N ILE A 132 -8.15 -8.48 -15.59
CA ILE A 132 -7.69 -7.28 -16.29
C ILE A 132 -6.36 -7.61 -16.95
N PRO A 133 -6.28 -7.65 -18.29
CA PRO A 133 -5.00 -7.81 -19.00
C PRO A 133 -4.00 -6.74 -18.59
N ALA A 134 -2.72 -7.09 -18.54
CA ALA A 134 -1.68 -6.16 -18.10
C ALA A 134 -1.61 -4.88 -18.95
N GLU A 135 -1.90 -4.98 -20.24
CA GLU A 135 -1.99 -3.86 -21.17
C GLU A 135 -3.18 -2.93 -20.89
N GLU A 136 -4.24 -3.47 -20.29
CA GLU A 136 -5.44 -2.71 -19.85
C GLU A 136 -5.35 -2.28 -18.37
N MET A 137 -4.29 -2.70 -17.70
CA MET A 137 -4.05 -2.43 -16.28
C MET A 137 -3.12 -1.24 -16.06
N ILE A 138 -2.09 -1.08 -16.91
CA ILE A 138 -0.98 -0.14 -16.68
C ILE A 138 -0.54 0.47 -18.00
N ASP A 139 -0.36 1.80 -18.01
CA ASP A 139 0.38 2.48 -19.07
C ASP A 139 1.86 2.11 -19.00
N LEU A 140 2.40 1.66 -20.12
CA LEU A 140 3.82 1.30 -20.21
C LEU A 140 4.69 2.55 -20.18
N PRO A 141 5.80 2.54 -19.42
CA PRO A 141 6.79 3.59 -19.53
C PRO A 141 7.45 3.56 -20.92
N GLU A 142 7.86 4.73 -21.42
CA GLU A 142 8.53 4.87 -22.71
C GLU A 142 9.87 4.12 -22.76
N ASP A 143 10.60 4.12 -21.63
CA ASP A 143 11.87 3.41 -21.51
C ASP A 143 11.71 2.08 -20.74
N LEU A 144 11.93 0.99 -21.43
CA LEU A 144 11.87 -0.36 -20.87
C LEU A 144 13.23 -0.87 -20.36
N HIS A 145 14.29 -0.04 -20.42
CA HIS A 145 15.66 -0.41 -20.02
C HIS A 145 16.15 -1.73 -20.66
N GLY A 146 15.73 -2.02 -21.88
CA GLY A 146 16.09 -3.23 -22.60
C GLY A 146 15.40 -4.52 -22.15
N LEU A 147 14.45 -4.44 -21.21
CA LEU A 147 13.68 -5.60 -20.77
C LEU A 147 12.50 -5.90 -21.72
N PRO A 148 12.10 -7.17 -21.87
CA PRO A 148 10.90 -7.52 -22.63
C PRO A 148 9.65 -6.87 -22.03
N LYS A 149 8.78 -6.33 -22.90
CA LYS A 149 7.52 -5.69 -22.50
C LYS A 149 6.69 -6.55 -21.55
N SER A 150 6.57 -7.84 -21.83
CA SER A 150 5.81 -8.80 -21.02
C SER A 150 6.34 -8.94 -19.58
N GLU A 151 7.67 -8.92 -19.40
CA GLU A 151 8.29 -9.04 -18.09
C GLU A 151 8.12 -7.73 -17.27
N VAL A 152 8.24 -6.58 -17.93
CA VAL A 152 8.01 -5.28 -17.29
C VAL A 152 6.57 -5.20 -16.82
N LEU A 153 5.60 -5.50 -17.71
CA LEU A 153 4.17 -5.52 -17.36
C LEU A 153 3.88 -6.46 -16.20
N PHE A 154 4.38 -7.70 -16.26
CA PHE A 154 4.19 -8.66 -15.17
C PHE A 154 4.74 -8.15 -13.84
N SER A 155 5.96 -7.63 -13.85
CA SER A 155 6.57 -7.07 -12.64
C SER A 155 5.76 -5.90 -12.08
N MET A 156 5.25 -5.03 -12.94
CA MET A 156 4.45 -3.88 -12.53
C MET A 156 3.09 -4.29 -11.97
N VAL A 157 2.40 -5.26 -12.59
CA VAL A 157 1.12 -5.79 -12.07
C VAL A 157 1.34 -6.50 -10.75
N ASN A 158 2.38 -7.33 -10.65
CA ASN A 158 2.68 -8.09 -9.42
C ASN A 158 2.96 -7.18 -8.21
N ARG A 159 3.59 -6.02 -8.41
CA ARG A 159 3.83 -5.03 -7.35
C ARG A 159 2.55 -4.35 -6.85
N ARG A 160 1.43 -4.49 -7.58
CA ARG A 160 0.12 -3.95 -7.22
C ARG A 160 -0.79 -4.98 -6.54
N MET A 161 -0.27 -6.16 -6.21
CA MET A 161 -1.03 -7.15 -5.42
C MET A 161 -1.46 -6.55 -4.09
N GLY A 162 -2.75 -6.73 -3.75
CA GLY A 162 -3.36 -6.14 -2.57
C GLY A 162 -3.83 -4.68 -2.75
N ALA A 163 -3.54 -4.05 -3.89
CA ALA A 163 -4.04 -2.71 -4.18
C ALA A 163 -5.54 -2.75 -4.54
N GLU A 164 -6.29 -1.77 -4.05
CA GLU A 164 -7.63 -1.47 -4.52
C GLU A 164 -7.52 -0.67 -5.82
N VAL A 165 -8.17 -1.13 -6.88
CA VAL A 165 -8.13 -0.52 -8.19
C VAL A 165 -9.54 -0.36 -8.76
N ASP A 166 -9.71 0.70 -9.53
CA ASP A 166 -10.94 0.96 -10.26
C ASP A 166 -10.90 0.28 -11.62
N TYR A 167 -12.05 -0.20 -12.08
CA TYR A 167 -12.14 -0.85 -13.38
C TYR A 167 -13.53 -0.66 -14.02
N VAL A 168 -13.58 -0.81 -15.33
CA VAL A 168 -14.81 -0.86 -16.15
C VAL A 168 -14.85 -2.22 -16.81
N VAL A 169 -16.01 -2.85 -16.75
CA VAL A 169 -16.23 -4.17 -17.33
C VAL A 169 -16.40 -4.05 -18.85
N LYS A 170 -15.67 -4.89 -19.59
CA LYS A 170 -15.73 -4.98 -21.06
C LYS A 170 -16.61 -6.12 -21.55
N GLY A 171 -16.69 -7.19 -20.80
CA GLY A 171 -17.47 -8.37 -21.12
C GLY A 171 -17.69 -9.25 -19.90
N VAL A 172 -18.82 -9.92 -19.86
CA VAL A 172 -19.20 -10.85 -18.79
C VAL A 172 -19.65 -12.16 -19.44
N ASP A 173 -19.06 -13.25 -19.01
CA ASP A 173 -19.51 -14.58 -19.31
C ASP A 173 -20.15 -15.18 -18.05
N GLN A 174 -21.48 -15.33 -18.10
CA GLN A 174 -22.25 -15.81 -16.97
C GLN A 174 -22.09 -17.32 -16.73
N GLU A 175 -21.80 -18.08 -17.80
CA GLU A 175 -21.68 -19.55 -17.69
C GLU A 175 -20.35 -19.92 -16.99
N SER A 176 -19.26 -19.25 -17.34
CA SER A 176 -17.95 -19.48 -16.72
C SER A 176 -17.71 -18.67 -15.43
N GLY A 177 -18.58 -17.70 -15.12
CA GLY A 177 -18.36 -16.80 -13.98
C GLY A 177 -17.18 -15.84 -14.18
N LEU A 178 -16.81 -15.55 -15.43
CA LEU A 178 -15.66 -14.74 -15.80
C LEU A 178 -16.09 -13.36 -16.34
N ALA A 179 -15.41 -12.31 -15.91
CA ALA A 179 -15.58 -10.97 -16.48
C ALA A 179 -14.21 -10.41 -16.91
N ALA A 180 -14.18 -9.80 -18.09
CA ALA A 180 -13.02 -9.06 -18.57
C ALA A 180 -13.23 -7.56 -18.30
N ALA A 181 -12.18 -6.87 -17.81
CA ALA A 181 -12.27 -5.47 -17.45
C ALA A 181 -11.02 -4.67 -17.85
N SER A 182 -11.14 -3.34 -17.80
CA SER A 182 -10.07 -2.38 -18.08
C SER A 182 -9.96 -1.38 -16.95
N ARG A 183 -8.76 -1.25 -16.38
CA ARG A 183 -8.42 -0.19 -15.42
C ARG A 183 -8.14 1.13 -16.13
N LEU A 184 -7.44 1.10 -17.25
CA LEU A 184 -7.09 2.32 -18.00
C LEU A 184 -8.33 3.10 -18.44
N GLU A 185 -9.40 2.41 -18.82
CA GLU A 185 -10.67 3.04 -19.15
C GLU A 185 -11.33 3.70 -17.93
N ALA A 186 -11.32 3.02 -16.78
CA ALA A 186 -11.82 3.60 -15.53
C ALA A 186 -11.02 4.85 -15.13
N MET A 187 -9.69 4.80 -15.25
CA MET A 187 -8.82 5.94 -15.00
C MET A 187 -9.13 7.10 -15.96
N ALA A 188 -9.36 6.84 -17.25
CA ALA A 188 -9.71 7.87 -18.21
C ALA A 188 -11.06 8.55 -17.88
N ILE A 189 -12.06 7.80 -17.44
CA ILE A 189 -13.34 8.33 -16.99
C ILE A 189 -13.15 9.24 -15.78
N LYS A 190 -12.44 8.77 -14.74
CA LYS A 190 -12.16 9.55 -13.53
C LYS A 190 -11.33 10.81 -13.84
N ARG A 191 -10.30 10.72 -14.71
CA ARG A 191 -9.51 11.90 -15.13
C ARG A 191 -10.42 12.96 -15.74
N ARG A 192 -11.33 12.56 -16.64
CA ARG A 192 -12.26 13.49 -17.27
C ARG A 192 -13.21 14.13 -16.27
N GLU A 193 -13.71 13.36 -15.32
CA GLU A 193 -14.65 13.86 -14.31
C GLU A 193 -13.98 14.82 -13.33
N TYR A 194 -12.85 14.45 -12.76
CA TYR A 194 -12.25 15.18 -11.64
C TYR A 194 -11.27 16.30 -12.05
N TYR A 195 -10.56 16.13 -13.18
CA TYR A 195 -9.53 17.10 -13.59
C TYR A 195 -10.00 18.07 -14.68
N THR A 196 -10.99 17.70 -15.48
CA THR A 196 -11.53 18.56 -16.56
C THR A 196 -13.03 18.86 -16.38
N GLY A 197 -13.71 18.19 -15.46
CA GLY A 197 -15.08 18.45 -15.10
C GLY A 197 -15.21 19.74 -14.29
N ALA A 198 -16.17 20.57 -14.66
CA ALA A 198 -16.51 21.74 -13.87
C ALA A 198 -17.34 21.34 -12.64
N GLY A 199 -16.90 21.71 -11.45
CA GLY A 199 -17.69 21.66 -10.23
C GLY A 199 -18.91 22.61 -10.31
N ARG A 200 -19.76 22.58 -9.27
CA ARG A 200 -20.94 23.46 -9.18
C ARG A 200 -20.58 24.94 -9.26
N ASP A 201 -19.36 25.30 -8.90
CA ASP A 201 -18.86 26.68 -8.91
C ASP A 201 -18.09 27.04 -10.19
N GLY A 202 -18.15 26.20 -11.23
CA GLY A 202 -17.45 26.40 -12.49
C GLY A 202 -15.94 26.15 -12.44
N ASN A 203 -15.37 25.82 -11.28
CA ASN A 203 -13.97 25.48 -11.10
C ASN A 203 -13.76 23.96 -11.20
N ASN A 204 -12.54 23.55 -11.54
CA ASN A 204 -12.17 22.14 -11.52
C ASN A 204 -12.28 21.57 -10.09
N LEU A 205 -12.76 20.33 -9.97
CA LEU A 205 -12.88 19.66 -8.67
C LEU A 205 -11.52 19.50 -7.97
N LEU A 206 -10.48 19.22 -8.75
CA LEU A 206 -9.10 19.13 -8.26
C LEU A 206 -8.28 20.33 -8.73
N TYR A 207 -7.61 20.98 -7.80
CA TYR A 207 -6.75 22.15 -8.03
C TYR A 207 -5.53 22.10 -7.11
N GLU A 208 -4.51 22.87 -7.45
CA GLU A 208 -3.27 22.94 -6.68
C GLU A 208 -3.52 23.46 -5.26
N GLY A 209 -2.93 22.80 -4.29
CA GLY A 209 -3.08 23.11 -2.87
C GLY A 209 -4.23 22.38 -2.17
N VAL A 210 -5.14 21.70 -2.89
CA VAL A 210 -6.21 20.91 -2.26
C VAL A 210 -5.64 19.63 -1.66
N CYS A 211 -6.24 19.19 -0.54
CA CYS A 211 -5.99 17.87 0.02
C CYS A 211 -7.04 16.88 -0.48
N ALA A 212 -6.59 15.71 -0.90
CA ALA A 212 -7.43 14.67 -1.46
C ALA A 212 -6.99 13.30 -0.93
N GLU A 213 -7.92 12.35 -0.92
CA GLU A 213 -7.63 10.96 -0.59
C GLU A 213 -7.07 10.24 -1.82
N ALA A 214 -5.99 9.49 -1.65
CA ALA A 214 -5.36 8.69 -2.67
C ALA A 214 -5.19 7.25 -2.19
N CYS A 215 -5.23 6.29 -3.12
CA CYS A 215 -4.98 4.88 -2.83
C CYS A 215 -3.53 4.52 -3.18
N VAL A 216 -2.82 3.89 -2.26
CA VAL A 216 -1.47 3.36 -2.53
C VAL A 216 -1.58 2.14 -3.42
N VAL A 217 -1.06 2.22 -4.64
CA VAL A 217 -1.11 1.11 -5.60
C VAL A 217 0.17 0.28 -5.64
N SER A 218 1.31 0.87 -5.31
CA SER A 218 2.59 0.15 -5.25
C SER A 218 3.54 0.83 -4.29
N VAL A 219 4.38 0.04 -3.60
CA VAL A 219 5.38 0.53 -2.65
C VAL A 219 6.77 0.12 -3.11
N LEU A 220 7.66 1.10 -3.20
CA LEU A 220 9.08 0.92 -3.50
C LEU A 220 9.92 1.40 -2.30
N ARG A 221 11.18 1.00 -2.24
CA ARG A 221 12.09 1.50 -1.20
C ARG A 221 12.21 3.02 -1.20
N GLY A 222 12.25 3.62 -2.40
CA GLY A 222 12.43 5.07 -2.59
C GLY A 222 11.16 5.92 -2.48
N GLY A 223 9.97 5.31 -2.35
CA GLY A 223 8.69 6.03 -2.31
C GLY A 223 7.50 5.13 -2.63
N ILE A 224 6.36 5.73 -2.87
CA ILE A 224 5.11 5.04 -3.17
C ILE A 224 4.49 5.56 -4.46
N PHE A 225 3.80 4.68 -5.18
CA PHE A 225 2.86 5.08 -6.22
C PHE A 225 1.46 5.14 -5.64
N VAL A 226 0.79 6.22 -5.88
CA VAL A 226 -0.61 6.41 -5.48
C VAL A 226 -1.49 6.69 -6.68
N GLU A 227 -2.71 6.19 -6.64
CA GLU A 227 -3.75 6.57 -7.58
C GLU A 227 -4.62 7.67 -6.98
N LEU A 228 -4.82 8.72 -7.76
CA LEU A 228 -5.55 9.92 -7.40
C LEU A 228 -6.56 10.25 -8.50
N PHE A 229 -7.79 9.75 -8.36
CA PHE A 229 -8.89 9.98 -9.29
C PHE A 229 -8.54 9.76 -10.77
N GLY A 230 -7.92 8.60 -11.06
CA GLY A 230 -7.55 8.21 -12.41
C GLY A 230 -6.16 8.69 -12.88
N VAL A 231 -5.37 9.31 -12.01
CA VAL A 231 -3.96 9.64 -12.26
C VAL A 231 -3.10 8.86 -11.28
N GLU A 232 -2.13 8.11 -11.79
CA GLU A 232 -1.12 7.46 -10.96
C GLU A 232 0.10 8.36 -10.86
N THR A 233 0.56 8.65 -9.63
CA THR A 233 1.72 9.51 -9.38
C THR A 233 2.68 8.89 -8.37
N TYR A 234 3.97 9.18 -8.53
CA TYR A 234 5.03 8.76 -7.63
C TYR A 234 5.29 9.80 -6.56
N ILE A 235 5.26 9.40 -5.30
CA ILE A 235 5.61 10.24 -4.16
C ILE A 235 6.92 9.75 -3.55
N PRO A 236 8.02 10.50 -3.67
CA PRO A 236 9.32 10.11 -3.12
C PRO A 236 9.34 10.20 -1.59
N LEU A 237 10.27 9.48 -0.95
CA LEU A 237 10.42 9.43 0.52
C LEU A 237 10.40 10.81 1.20
N ARG A 238 11.03 11.80 0.58
CA ARG A 238 11.10 13.19 1.10
C ARG A 238 9.73 13.87 1.20
N GLU A 239 8.73 13.38 0.43
CA GLU A 239 7.37 13.92 0.42
C GLU A 239 6.37 13.06 1.20
N LEU A 240 6.83 11.94 1.82
CA LEU A 240 5.99 11.06 2.62
C LEU A 240 5.89 11.50 4.08
N ASN A 241 7.00 11.95 4.66
CA ASN A 241 7.04 12.34 6.06
C ASN A 241 8.01 13.53 6.28
N TYR A 242 7.75 14.31 7.32
CA TYR A 242 8.68 15.33 7.80
C TYR A 242 9.93 14.72 8.45
N GLN A 243 9.78 13.58 9.12
CA GLN A 243 10.91 12.80 9.61
C GLN A 243 11.57 12.06 8.45
N ARG A 244 12.89 11.99 8.46
CA ARG A 244 13.65 11.29 7.42
C ARG A 244 13.37 9.80 7.46
N MET A 245 12.91 9.28 6.34
CA MET A 245 12.63 7.86 6.10
C MET A 245 13.65 7.31 5.12
N LEU A 246 14.13 6.09 5.34
CA LEU A 246 15.08 5.41 4.45
C LEU A 246 14.40 4.44 3.49
N ASP A 247 13.23 3.94 3.89
CA ASP A 247 12.51 2.91 3.17
C ASP A 247 11.01 3.09 3.41
N ALA A 248 10.22 3.07 2.36
CA ALA A 248 8.77 3.17 2.45
C ALA A 248 8.09 1.81 2.70
N THR A 249 8.76 0.68 2.40
CA THR A 249 8.15 -0.67 2.44
C THR A 249 7.70 -1.11 3.82
N GLY A 250 8.30 -0.56 4.89
CA GLY A 250 7.91 -0.83 6.27
C GLY A 250 6.77 0.05 6.81
N ALA A 251 6.39 1.11 6.08
CA ALA A 251 5.44 2.12 6.55
C ALA A 251 4.15 2.17 5.73
N TYR A 252 4.18 1.70 4.48
CA TYR A 252 3.05 1.73 3.55
C TYR A 252 2.80 0.36 2.96
N GLN A 253 1.54 0.13 2.57
CA GLN A 253 1.11 -1.11 1.92
C GLN A 253 0.20 -0.80 0.74
N PRO A 254 0.21 -1.62 -0.34
CA PRO A 254 -0.77 -1.52 -1.41
C PRO A 254 -2.20 -1.63 -0.85
N GLY A 255 -3.14 -0.84 -1.40
CA GLY A 255 -4.51 -0.73 -0.89
C GLY A 255 -4.70 0.24 0.27
N GLN A 256 -3.64 0.74 0.88
CA GLN A 256 -3.73 1.75 1.95
C GLN A 256 -4.23 3.08 1.38
N ARG A 257 -5.18 3.72 2.06
CA ARG A 257 -5.63 5.07 1.73
C ARG A 257 -4.81 6.10 2.49
N VAL A 258 -4.36 7.13 1.78
CA VAL A 258 -3.53 8.22 2.30
C VAL A 258 -4.11 9.55 1.87
N VAL A 259 -4.01 10.56 2.75
CA VAL A 259 -4.35 11.93 2.37
C VAL A 259 -3.11 12.60 1.80
N VAL A 260 -3.25 13.17 0.62
CA VAL A 260 -2.18 13.89 -0.09
C VAL A 260 -2.60 15.33 -0.38
N LYS A 261 -1.65 16.25 -0.36
CA LYS A 261 -1.82 17.59 -0.87
C LYS A 261 -1.31 17.64 -2.30
N LEU A 262 -2.13 18.15 -3.21
CA LEU A 262 -1.75 18.39 -4.60
C LEU A 262 -0.82 19.60 -4.67
N LEU A 263 0.38 19.41 -5.18
CA LEU A 263 1.38 20.48 -5.30
C LEU A 263 1.27 21.17 -6.66
N GLU A 264 1.28 20.38 -7.72
CA GLU A 264 1.25 20.83 -9.09
C GLU A 264 0.36 19.92 -9.93
N ILE A 265 -0.36 20.48 -10.89
CA ILE A 265 -1.21 19.74 -11.82
C ILE A 265 -0.90 20.20 -13.24
N HIS A 266 -0.17 19.39 -13.99
CA HIS A 266 0.10 19.65 -15.41
C HIS A 266 -0.97 19.00 -16.28
N ARG A 267 -1.75 19.82 -16.98
CA ARG A 267 -2.80 19.39 -17.91
C ARG A 267 -2.32 19.65 -19.34
N ALA A 268 -1.51 18.73 -19.90
CA ALA A 268 -1.05 18.86 -21.28
C ALA A 268 -2.24 18.72 -22.25
N ASP A 269 -3.07 17.68 -22.02
CA ASP A 269 -4.35 17.49 -22.68
C ASP A 269 -5.32 16.74 -21.73
N ARG A 270 -6.47 16.29 -22.23
CA ARG A 270 -7.48 15.60 -21.40
C ARG A 270 -7.06 14.21 -20.91
N ASP A 271 -6.18 13.57 -21.63
CA ASP A 271 -5.74 12.19 -21.37
C ASP A 271 -4.36 12.15 -20.68
N HIS A 272 -3.53 13.19 -20.86
CA HIS A 272 -2.19 13.31 -20.29
C HIS A 272 -2.15 14.34 -19.16
N ILE A 273 -2.51 13.88 -17.97
CA ILE A 273 -2.49 14.68 -16.75
C ILE A 273 -1.41 14.13 -15.83
N GLN A 274 -0.51 15.01 -15.40
CA GLN A 274 0.53 14.69 -14.43
C GLN A 274 0.28 15.48 -13.15
N VAL A 275 0.47 14.83 -12.01
CA VAL A 275 0.23 15.40 -10.70
C VAL A 275 1.46 15.19 -9.82
N ALA A 276 1.93 16.27 -9.19
CA ALA A 276 2.86 16.18 -8.08
C ALA A 276 2.08 16.28 -6.76
N ALA A 277 2.31 15.35 -5.84
CA ALA A 277 1.59 15.28 -4.57
C ALA A 277 2.53 15.02 -3.39
N SER A 278 2.08 15.38 -2.19
CA SER A 278 2.84 15.21 -0.95
C SER A 278 1.93 14.75 0.18
N VAL A 279 2.29 13.63 0.81
CA VAL A 279 1.63 13.13 2.04
C VAL A 279 1.96 14.02 3.23
N LYS A 280 3.23 14.41 3.37
CA LYS A 280 3.68 15.23 4.51
C LYS A 280 3.00 16.59 4.56
N GLN A 281 2.79 17.24 3.40
CA GLN A 281 2.17 18.56 3.34
C GLN A 281 0.65 18.54 3.54
N ALA A 282 0.02 17.37 3.48
CA ALA A 282 -1.37 17.19 3.84
C ALA A 282 -1.61 17.24 5.36
N SER A 283 -0.56 17.03 6.15
CA SER A 283 -0.60 17.12 7.61
C SER A 283 0.05 18.41 8.12
N ALA A 284 -0.32 18.83 9.32
CA ALA A 284 0.30 19.98 9.96
C ALA A 284 1.80 19.77 10.11
N ASN A 285 2.59 20.76 9.72
CA ASN A 285 4.03 20.71 9.85
C ASN A 285 4.42 20.72 11.36
N PRO A 286 4.99 19.64 11.91
CA PRO A 286 5.39 19.58 13.31
C PRO A 286 6.48 20.63 13.63
N TYR A 287 7.27 21.02 12.63
CA TYR A 287 8.34 21.99 12.80
C TYR A 287 7.83 23.40 13.14
N GLU A 288 6.67 23.83 12.62
CA GLU A 288 6.14 25.16 12.90
C GLU A 288 5.85 25.40 14.39
N LYS A 289 5.33 24.38 15.08
CA LYS A 289 5.05 24.46 16.51
C LYS A 289 6.28 24.12 17.37
N ALA A 290 7.09 23.17 16.92
CA ALA A 290 8.24 22.67 17.67
C ALA A 290 9.42 23.65 17.62
N LEU A 291 9.65 24.33 16.50
CA LEU A 291 10.71 25.35 16.38
C LEU A 291 10.62 26.43 17.47
N ARG A 292 9.42 26.77 17.90
CA ARG A 292 9.19 27.75 18.99
C ARG A 292 9.64 27.24 20.37
N ARG A 293 9.83 25.93 20.54
CA ARG A 293 10.24 25.29 21.82
C ARG A 293 11.75 25.19 21.93
N TYR A 294 12.45 25.28 20.82
CA TYR A 294 13.90 25.10 20.77
C TYR A 294 14.61 26.43 20.63
N SER A 295 15.70 26.57 21.38
CA SER A 295 16.53 27.78 21.35
C SER A 295 18.00 27.40 21.08
N VAL A 296 18.66 28.19 20.27
CA VAL A 296 20.08 28.04 19.98
C VAL A 296 20.89 28.14 21.28
N GLY A 297 21.87 27.27 21.45
CA GLY A 297 22.73 27.20 22.64
C GLY A 297 22.23 26.29 23.75
N ASN A 298 20.92 25.99 23.78
CA ASN A 298 20.30 25.14 24.82
C ASN A 298 20.54 23.65 24.54
N ARG A 299 20.40 22.83 25.60
CA ARG A 299 20.55 21.38 25.54
C ARG A 299 19.19 20.71 25.65
N TYR A 300 18.96 19.70 24.80
CA TYR A 300 17.74 18.92 24.76
C TYR A 300 18.06 17.44 24.71
N VAL A 301 17.20 16.62 25.27
CA VAL A 301 17.33 15.16 25.21
C VAL A 301 16.52 14.66 24.02
N GLY A 302 17.09 13.72 23.26
CA GLY A 302 16.44 13.10 22.14
C GLY A 302 16.90 11.66 21.97
N THR A 303 16.33 10.98 20.98
CA THR A 303 16.67 9.60 20.63
C THR A 303 17.28 9.58 19.23
N VAL A 304 18.34 8.83 19.03
CA VAL A 304 18.95 8.65 17.70
C VAL A 304 17.97 7.96 16.79
N SER A 305 17.43 8.69 15.81
CA SER A 305 16.49 8.16 14.82
C SER A 305 17.22 7.47 13.66
N MET A 306 18.36 8.05 13.26
CA MET A 306 19.14 7.54 12.13
C MET A 306 20.59 7.99 12.22
N VAL A 307 21.48 7.17 11.62
CA VAL A 307 22.89 7.49 11.40
C VAL A 307 23.19 7.35 9.91
N ASP A 308 23.68 8.41 9.30
CA ASP A 308 23.93 8.50 7.86
C ASP A 308 25.31 9.12 7.60
N THR A 309 25.82 9.07 6.38
CA THR A 309 27.08 9.69 5.96
C THR A 309 27.17 11.18 6.29
N THR A 310 26.03 11.88 6.33
CA THR A 310 25.94 13.31 6.67
C THR A 310 25.98 13.60 8.17
N GLY A 311 25.74 12.62 9.04
CA GLY A 311 25.72 12.79 10.49
C GLY A 311 24.74 11.90 11.22
N VAL A 312 24.41 12.29 12.44
CA VAL A 312 23.49 11.61 13.33
C VAL A 312 22.20 12.42 13.42
N PHE A 313 21.08 11.81 13.06
CA PHE A 313 19.76 12.41 13.23
C PHE A 313 19.21 12.04 14.60
N VAL A 314 18.83 13.03 15.36
CA VAL A 314 18.28 12.86 16.70
C VAL A 314 16.85 13.39 16.72
N ALA A 315 15.91 12.48 16.95
CA ALA A 315 14.51 12.84 17.15
C ALA A 315 14.34 13.54 18.50
N LEU A 316 13.91 14.78 18.45
CA LEU A 316 13.55 15.60 19.60
C LEU A 316 12.03 15.53 19.87
N ASP A 317 11.61 16.00 21.04
CA ASP A 317 10.19 16.07 21.38
C ASP A 317 9.40 16.93 20.37
N GLY A 318 8.19 16.47 20.01
CA GLY A 318 7.35 17.15 19.03
C GLY A 318 7.61 16.74 17.57
N GLY A 319 8.35 15.64 17.34
CA GLY A 319 8.52 15.06 16.01
C GLY A 319 9.51 15.80 15.10
N VAL A 320 10.48 16.48 15.69
CA VAL A 320 11.51 17.26 14.99
C VAL A 320 12.84 16.54 15.04
N ASP A 321 13.52 16.40 13.92
CA ASP A 321 14.86 15.84 13.85
C ASP A 321 15.91 16.94 13.89
N CYS A 322 16.94 16.74 14.73
CA CYS A 322 18.14 17.55 14.79
C CYS A 322 19.30 16.82 14.11
N LEU A 323 19.88 17.43 13.09
CA LEU A 323 21.10 16.89 12.46
C LEU A 323 22.32 17.23 13.33
N CYS A 324 22.99 16.22 13.85
CA CYS A 324 24.18 16.37 14.67
C CYS A 324 25.43 15.87 13.93
N SER A 325 26.54 16.56 14.09
CA SER A 325 27.83 16.02 13.68
C SER A 325 28.19 14.78 14.50
N TYR A 326 29.04 13.91 13.92
CA TYR A 326 29.54 12.73 14.63
C TYR A 326 30.27 13.13 15.90
N PRO A 327 29.91 12.54 17.06
CA PRO A 327 30.64 12.77 18.27
C PRO A 327 32.04 12.14 18.20
N PRO A 328 33.07 12.74 18.82
CA PRO A 328 34.45 12.21 18.79
C PRO A 328 34.59 10.80 19.39
N ARG A 329 33.70 10.41 20.26
CA ARG A 329 33.72 9.13 20.99
C ARG A 329 33.00 7.97 20.29
N GLY A 330 32.78 8.06 18.99
CA GLY A 330 32.17 7.00 18.20
C GLY A 330 30.73 7.32 17.77
N ARG A 331 30.16 6.42 16.98
CA ARG A 331 28.80 6.57 16.44
C ARG A 331 27.78 5.99 17.40
N PRO A 332 26.85 6.80 17.95
CA PRO A 332 25.81 6.27 18.81
C PRO A 332 24.89 5.36 17.99
N PRO A 333 24.47 4.20 18.52
CA PRO A 333 23.55 3.31 17.81
C PRO A 333 22.17 3.94 17.70
N ARG A 334 21.39 3.50 16.69
CA ARG A 334 19.99 3.87 16.54
C ARG A 334 19.21 3.49 17.81
N GLY A 335 18.34 4.36 18.28
CA GLY A 335 17.58 4.17 19.51
C GLY A 335 18.31 4.66 20.78
N ALA A 336 19.58 5.02 20.68
CA ALA A 336 20.31 5.55 21.84
C ALA A 336 19.75 6.91 22.29
N ARG A 337 19.64 7.09 23.61
CA ARG A 337 19.22 8.36 24.20
C ARG A 337 20.42 9.30 24.30
N VAL A 338 20.32 10.48 23.73
CA VAL A 338 21.42 11.44 23.62
C VAL A 338 20.99 12.83 24.07
N THR A 339 21.93 13.61 24.57
CA THR A 339 21.74 15.05 24.82
C THR A 339 22.40 15.84 23.70
N VAL A 340 21.60 16.68 23.06
CA VAL A 340 22.02 17.53 21.93
C VAL A 340 22.05 18.98 22.37
N ARG A 341 23.11 19.70 22.03
CA ARG A 341 23.14 21.17 22.09
C ARG A 341 22.86 21.73 20.72
N ILE A 342 21.83 22.55 20.60
CA ILE A 342 21.44 23.19 19.34
C ILE A 342 22.44 24.30 19.01
N LEU A 343 23.01 24.23 17.82
CA LEU A 343 23.92 25.24 17.27
C LEU A 343 23.23 26.26 16.37
N GLY A 344 22.14 25.83 15.71
CA GLY A 344 21.39 26.71 14.85
C GLY A 344 20.04 26.12 14.43
N ILE A 345 19.16 27.02 14.01
CA ILE A 345 17.81 26.73 13.52
C ILE A 345 17.61 27.55 12.26
N ASN A 346 17.28 26.88 11.15
CA ASN A 346 16.85 27.54 9.94
C ASN A 346 15.32 27.43 9.83
N HIS A 347 14.64 28.57 9.94
CA HIS A 347 13.19 28.66 9.91
C HIS A 347 12.60 28.52 8.51
N GLU A 348 13.37 28.85 7.46
CA GLU A 348 12.92 28.73 6.08
C GLU A 348 12.91 27.28 5.61
N THR A 349 13.98 26.54 5.94
CA THR A 349 14.11 25.12 5.56
C THR A 349 13.62 24.17 6.64
N ASN A 350 13.15 24.70 7.78
CA ASN A 350 12.71 23.92 8.96
C ASN A 350 13.78 22.90 9.44
N ARG A 351 15.06 23.33 9.45
CA ARG A 351 16.17 22.46 9.84
C ARG A 351 16.78 22.93 11.16
N ILE A 352 17.04 21.96 12.03
CA ILE A 352 17.80 22.16 13.28
C ILE A 352 19.09 21.37 13.16
N TRP A 353 20.21 22.00 13.57
CA TRP A 353 21.48 21.31 13.66
C TRP A 353 22.16 21.56 15.00
N GLY A 354 22.96 20.61 15.43
CA GLY A 354 23.58 20.64 16.74
C GLY A 354 24.75 19.67 16.89
N VAL A 355 25.17 19.50 18.13
CA VAL A 355 26.20 18.54 18.53
C VAL A 355 25.71 17.67 19.66
N ILE A 356 26.07 16.40 19.64
CA ILE A 356 25.81 15.47 20.73
C ILE A 356 26.82 15.75 21.83
N THR A 357 26.34 16.16 23.02
CA THR A 357 27.17 16.44 24.18
C THR A 357 27.30 15.26 25.12
N HIS A 358 26.27 14.39 25.16
CA HIS A 358 26.26 13.19 25.99
C HIS A 358 25.47 12.10 25.27
N ALA A 359 25.96 10.87 25.29
CA ALA A 359 25.26 9.69 24.79
C ALA A 359 25.18 8.68 25.93
N SER A 360 23.92 8.27 26.26
CA SER A 360 23.65 7.17 27.17
C SER A 360 23.66 5.89 26.34
N MET A 361 24.58 4.98 26.62
CA MET A 361 24.55 3.65 25.99
C MET A 361 23.34 2.90 26.53
N PRO A 362 22.52 2.25 25.69
CA PRO A 362 21.54 1.28 26.18
C PRO A 362 22.31 0.13 26.86
N HIS A 363 21.91 -0.21 28.07
CA HIS A 363 22.38 -1.41 28.77
C HIS A 363 21.82 -2.65 28.12
#